data_419c32b1ba86713569637e31c8636727
#
_entry.id   419c32b1ba86713569637e31c8636727
#
_cell.length_a   1.000
_cell.length_b   1.000
_cell.length_c   1.000
_cell.angle_alpha   90.00
_cell.angle_beta   90.00
_cell.angle_gamma   90.00
#
_symmetry.space_group_name_H-M   'P 1'
#
loop_
_entity.id
_entity.type
_entity.pdbx_description
1 polymer ?
#
loop_
_entity_poly.entity_id
_entity_poly.type
_entity_poly.pdbx_seq_one_letter_code
_entity_poly.pdbx_strand_id
1 'polypeptide(L)'
;MPQKRIAVTLPAGPRITDTIDRIRWAEDNGIPDAWFSDSGAPDTLTQAAAIAHHTSSIRIGTAVTPVYTRSPSVLAASVNVIGQLLPERFVLGLGSSSQTIMGQFNGIPLEKPLTRVRETAELVKIMLAGEKTNYDGETVFSRGYRQAPMEKAPAIYLAALRPKMIEMAAEVGDGVIFNLWPKAALPKMMEHVAIGAKAAGKDPAGVEIVNRAMVLCTDDKEYGRNLFRAAFGPYYATPVYNNFLAWAGYTEAAAQIAEGWAEKDRNKTASAMSNEMIDEIAIIGDEGEIQSRIQADADGGVDTHIIAPLAGNKADVDRTFAAFTGAAFQFA
;
A
#
# COMPACT_ATOMS: atom_id res chain seq x y z
N MET A 1 12.76 6.92 -15.30
CA MET A 1 12.56 6.52 -13.88
C MET A 1 11.37 7.27 -13.34
N PRO A 2 10.52 6.65 -12.51
CA PRO A 2 9.44 7.33 -11.83
C PRO A 2 9.94 8.51 -10.99
N GLN A 3 9.07 9.51 -10.78
CA GLN A 3 9.38 10.66 -9.94
C GLN A 3 9.31 10.27 -8.45
N LYS A 4 10.24 10.75 -7.62
CA LYS A 4 10.16 10.58 -6.17
C LYS A 4 9.03 11.44 -5.59
N ARG A 5 8.19 10.85 -4.72
CA ARG A 5 6.98 11.48 -4.21
C ARG A 5 6.77 11.20 -2.73
N ILE A 6 6.31 12.21 -2.02
CA ILE A 6 5.68 12.05 -0.70
C ILE A 6 4.17 11.93 -0.90
N ALA A 7 3.54 11.11 -0.10
CA ALA A 7 2.09 10.95 -0.09
C ALA A 7 1.55 10.93 1.34
N VAL A 8 0.35 11.45 1.55
CA VAL A 8 -0.38 11.25 2.80
C VAL A 8 -1.29 10.04 2.73
N THR A 9 -1.46 9.33 3.85
CA THR A 9 -2.46 8.27 3.95
C THR A 9 -3.85 8.85 4.23
N LEU A 10 -4.88 8.25 3.65
CA LEU A 10 -6.30 8.50 3.86
C LEU A 10 -6.99 7.20 4.34
N PRO A 11 -8.14 7.25 5.02
CA PRO A 11 -8.91 8.42 5.46
C PRO A 11 -8.26 9.14 6.64
N ALA A 12 -8.62 10.42 6.80
CA ALA A 12 -8.15 11.26 7.91
C ALA A 12 -9.06 11.16 9.15
N GLY A 13 -10.25 10.63 9.01
CA GLY A 13 -11.25 10.49 10.07
C GLY A 13 -12.49 9.72 9.60
N PRO A 14 -13.48 9.52 10.49
CA PRO A 14 -14.66 8.70 10.18
C PRO A 14 -15.65 9.37 9.20
N ARG A 15 -15.57 10.69 9.04
CA ARG A 15 -16.46 11.45 8.17
C ARG A 15 -15.75 11.78 6.87
N ILE A 16 -16.47 11.77 5.76
CA ILE A 16 -15.93 12.14 4.45
C ILE A 16 -15.37 13.58 4.45
N THR A 17 -15.93 14.48 5.25
CA THR A 17 -15.39 15.84 5.41
C THR A 17 -13.97 15.84 5.96
N ASP A 18 -13.64 14.95 6.89
CA ASP A 18 -12.30 14.85 7.46
C ASP A 18 -11.28 14.40 6.39
N THR A 19 -11.71 13.53 5.47
CA THR A 19 -10.90 13.10 4.31
C THR A 19 -10.73 14.26 3.30
N ILE A 20 -11.80 15.01 3.02
CA ILE A 20 -11.76 16.19 2.15
C ILE A 20 -10.81 17.27 2.73
N ASP A 21 -10.91 17.53 4.02
CA ASP A 21 -10.05 18.51 4.69
C ASP A 21 -8.58 18.08 4.66
N ARG A 22 -8.31 16.79 4.85
CA ARG A 22 -6.94 16.24 4.78
C ARG A 22 -6.35 16.32 3.38
N ILE A 23 -7.11 15.99 2.35
CA ILE A 23 -6.56 16.02 0.99
C ILE A 23 -6.34 17.46 0.50
N ARG A 24 -7.22 18.39 0.85
CA ARG A 24 -7.02 19.83 0.58
C ARG A 24 -5.77 20.34 1.30
N TRP A 25 -5.66 20.03 2.59
CA TRP A 25 -4.47 20.38 3.36
C TRP A 25 -3.20 19.85 2.70
N ALA A 26 -3.20 18.62 2.21
CA ALA A 26 -2.04 18.02 1.55
C ALA A 26 -1.69 18.78 0.26
N GLU A 27 -2.68 19.06 -0.60
CA GLU A 27 -2.47 19.81 -1.84
C GLU A 27 -1.98 21.24 -1.55
N ASP A 28 -2.59 21.96 -0.60
CA ASP A 28 -2.22 23.33 -0.19
C ASP A 28 -0.80 23.40 0.41
N ASN A 29 -0.31 22.29 0.98
CA ASN A 29 1.04 22.19 1.54
C ASN A 29 2.06 21.53 0.60
N GLY A 30 1.74 21.41 -0.69
CA GLY A 30 2.66 20.94 -1.73
C GLY A 30 2.98 19.45 -1.67
N ILE A 31 2.12 18.65 -1.05
CA ILE A 31 2.25 17.18 -1.06
C ILE A 31 1.58 16.66 -2.34
N PRO A 32 2.35 15.97 -3.23
CA PRO A 32 1.86 15.64 -4.56
C PRO A 32 0.88 14.47 -4.61
N ASP A 33 0.84 13.62 -3.58
CA ASP A 33 0.06 12.38 -3.59
C ASP A 33 -0.77 12.18 -2.31
N ALA A 34 -1.91 11.50 -2.44
CA ALA A 34 -2.72 11.02 -1.33
C ALA A 34 -3.25 9.61 -1.61
N TRP A 35 -3.15 8.71 -0.63
CA TRP A 35 -3.47 7.30 -0.86
C TRP A 35 -4.43 6.74 0.18
N PHE A 36 -5.45 6.02 -0.30
CA PHE A 36 -6.40 5.31 0.55
C PHE A 36 -5.85 3.97 1.02
N SER A 37 -6.12 3.63 2.28
CA SER A 37 -5.95 2.28 2.82
C SER A 37 -7.33 1.66 3.00
N ASP A 38 -7.68 0.65 2.20
CA ASP A 38 -8.97 -0.06 2.28
C ASP A 38 -8.91 -1.13 3.36
N SER A 39 -9.26 -0.77 4.58
CA SER A 39 -9.31 -1.67 5.74
C SER A 39 -10.72 -2.14 6.10
N GLY A 40 -11.69 -1.92 5.20
CA GLY A 40 -13.07 -2.40 5.34
C GLY A 40 -14.13 -1.31 5.46
N ALA A 41 -13.77 -0.08 5.86
CA ALA A 41 -14.67 1.08 5.84
C ALA A 41 -13.87 2.38 6.04
N PRO A 42 -14.28 3.47 5.37
CA PRO A 42 -15.27 3.56 4.30
C PRO A 42 -14.72 3.05 2.95
N ASP A 43 -15.61 2.81 1.97
CA ASP A 43 -15.24 2.33 0.62
C ASP A 43 -14.31 3.29 -0.12
N THR A 44 -13.13 2.81 -0.53
CA THR A 44 -12.06 3.65 -1.08
C THR A 44 -12.39 4.23 -2.46
N LEU A 45 -13.06 3.47 -3.34
CA LEU A 45 -13.41 3.95 -4.68
C LEU A 45 -14.53 4.98 -4.62
N THR A 46 -15.51 4.78 -3.74
CA THR A 46 -16.56 5.78 -3.48
C THR A 46 -15.96 7.09 -2.94
N GLN A 47 -15.00 6.98 -2.00
CA GLN A 47 -14.30 8.17 -1.49
C GLN A 47 -13.46 8.86 -2.57
N ALA A 48 -12.72 8.10 -3.39
CA ALA A 48 -11.93 8.66 -4.49
C ALA A 48 -12.80 9.49 -5.44
N ALA A 49 -13.98 8.99 -5.81
CA ALA A 49 -14.94 9.74 -6.61
C ALA A 49 -15.47 10.99 -5.88
N ALA A 50 -15.80 10.87 -4.59
CA ALA A 50 -16.33 11.97 -3.80
C ALA A 50 -15.34 13.13 -3.62
N ILE A 51 -14.04 12.83 -3.45
CA ILE A 51 -13.02 13.87 -3.25
C ILE A 51 -12.46 14.46 -4.55
N ALA A 52 -12.78 13.89 -5.70
CA ALA A 52 -12.20 14.29 -6.99
C ALA A 52 -12.38 15.80 -7.29
N HIS A 53 -13.54 16.35 -6.97
CA HIS A 53 -13.83 17.77 -7.20
C HIS A 53 -13.27 18.72 -6.13
N HIS A 54 -12.63 18.19 -5.11
CA HIS A 54 -12.03 18.96 -4.02
C HIS A 54 -10.53 19.19 -4.20
N THR A 55 -9.96 18.71 -5.30
CA THR A 55 -8.52 18.79 -5.61
C THR A 55 -8.31 19.09 -7.10
N SER A 56 -7.16 19.66 -7.44
CA SER A 56 -6.82 20.09 -8.80
C SER A 56 -5.59 19.38 -9.38
N SER A 57 -4.60 19.03 -8.54
CA SER A 57 -3.29 18.55 -8.99
C SER A 57 -2.83 17.26 -8.30
N ILE A 58 -3.24 17.03 -7.05
CA ILE A 58 -2.79 15.89 -6.25
C ILE A 58 -3.19 14.55 -6.91
N ARG A 59 -2.24 13.62 -6.97
CA ARG A 59 -2.49 12.26 -7.45
C ARG A 59 -3.13 11.43 -6.32
N ILE A 60 -4.16 10.67 -6.66
CA ILE A 60 -4.92 9.84 -5.71
C ILE A 60 -4.70 8.37 -6.03
N GLY A 61 -4.34 7.57 -5.03
CA GLY A 61 -4.15 6.14 -5.18
C GLY A 61 -4.86 5.31 -4.13
N THR A 62 -4.95 4.01 -4.37
CA THR A 62 -5.40 3.03 -3.37
C THR A 62 -4.25 2.08 -3.00
N ALA A 63 -4.03 1.85 -1.69
CA ALA A 63 -3.00 0.96 -1.17
C ALA A 63 -3.56 0.08 -0.02
N VAL A 64 -4.43 -0.91 -0.33
CA VAL A 64 -4.88 -1.32 -1.66
C VAL A 64 -6.38 -1.62 -1.66
N THR A 65 -7.01 -1.62 -2.83
CA THR A 65 -8.38 -2.12 -3.00
C THR A 65 -8.35 -3.65 -3.08
N PRO A 66 -9.12 -4.39 -2.25
CA PRO A 66 -9.16 -5.85 -2.27
C PRO A 66 -9.80 -6.42 -3.54
N VAL A 67 -9.13 -7.41 -4.16
CA VAL A 67 -9.64 -8.09 -5.39
C VAL A 67 -10.78 -9.07 -5.13
N TYR A 68 -11.14 -9.31 -3.88
CA TYR A 68 -12.19 -10.26 -3.51
C TYR A 68 -13.55 -9.60 -3.27
N THR A 69 -13.57 -8.35 -2.87
CA THR A 69 -14.82 -7.65 -2.50
C THR A 69 -15.59 -7.09 -3.69
N ARG A 70 -14.94 -6.98 -4.85
CA ARG A 70 -15.57 -6.47 -6.09
C ARG A 70 -15.18 -7.37 -7.26
N SER A 71 -16.15 -7.63 -8.16
CA SER A 71 -15.84 -8.31 -9.41
C SER A 71 -14.96 -7.41 -10.32
N PRO A 72 -14.17 -8.00 -11.24
CA PRO A 72 -13.36 -7.21 -12.16
C PRO A 72 -14.17 -6.19 -12.97
N SER A 73 -15.41 -6.52 -13.37
CA SER A 73 -16.29 -5.61 -14.10
C SER A 73 -16.75 -4.41 -13.26
N VAL A 74 -17.04 -4.63 -11.97
CA VAL A 74 -17.38 -3.54 -11.03
C VAL A 74 -16.16 -2.66 -10.80
N LEU A 75 -14.95 -3.24 -10.62
CA LEU A 75 -13.72 -2.48 -10.52
C LEU A 75 -13.49 -1.60 -11.76
N ALA A 76 -13.57 -2.20 -12.96
CA ALA A 76 -13.38 -1.47 -14.21
C ALA A 76 -14.41 -0.35 -14.42
N ALA A 77 -15.68 -0.60 -14.09
CA ALA A 77 -16.74 0.41 -14.19
C ALA A 77 -16.52 1.58 -13.21
N SER A 78 -16.16 1.30 -11.96
CA SER A 78 -15.84 2.33 -10.95
C SER A 78 -14.61 3.14 -11.36
N VAL A 79 -13.54 2.46 -11.78
CA VAL A 79 -12.28 3.09 -12.22
C VAL A 79 -12.49 3.97 -13.45
N ASN A 80 -13.37 3.56 -14.37
CA ASN A 80 -13.72 4.38 -15.53
C ASN A 80 -14.32 5.72 -15.12
N VAL A 81 -15.24 5.74 -14.16
CA VAL A 81 -15.82 6.99 -13.63
C VAL A 81 -14.76 7.83 -12.91
N ILE A 82 -13.97 7.20 -12.01
CA ILE A 82 -12.95 7.91 -11.25
C ILE A 82 -11.89 8.51 -12.18
N GLY A 83 -11.45 7.77 -13.20
CA GLY A 83 -10.46 8.28 -14.16
C GLY A 83 -10.96 9.44 -15.01
N GLN A 84 -12.27 9.54 -15.26
CA GLN A 84 -12.87 10.73 -15.88
C GLN A 84 -12.89 11.94 -14.95
N LEU A 85 -13.07 11.72 -13.63
CA LEU A 85 -13.05 12.77 -12.62
C LEU A 85 -11.62 13.20 -12.26
N LEU A 86 -10.67 12.29 -12.37
CA LEU A 86 -9.25 12.46 -12.02
C LEU A 86 -8.35 12.09 -13.21
N PRO A 87 -8.44 12.81 -14.35
CA PRO A 87 -7.67 12.45 -15.53
C PRO A 87 -6.17 12.48 -15.21
N GLU A 88 -5.49 11.34 -15.47
CA GLU A 88 -4.06 11.11 -15.22
C GLU A 88 -3.62 11.23 -13.75
N ARG A 89 -4.55 11.41 -12.81
CA ARG A 89 -4.28 11.59 -11.38
C ARG A 89 -4.79 10.45 -10.49
N PHE A 90 -5.25 9.34 -11.06
CA PHE A 90 -5.69 8.18 -10.31
C PHE A 90 -4.78 6.97 -10.53
N VAL A 91 -4.50 6.24 -9.45
CA VAL A 91 -3.78 4.97 -9.45
C VAL A 91 -4.63 3.90 -8.76
N LEU A 92 -4.92 2.82 -9.46
CA LEU A 92 -5.62 1.68 -8.87
C LEU A 92 -4.61 0.71 -8.24
N GLY A 93 -4.44 0.76 -6.94
CA GLY A 93 -3.70 -0.26 -6.21
C GLY A 93 -4.59 -1.45 -5.85
N LEU A 94 -4.20 -2.64 -6.26
CA LEU A 94 -4.91 -3.90 -6.00
C LEU A 94 -4.09 -4.83 -5.11
N GLY A 95 -4.79 -5.61 -4.29
CA GLY A 95 -4.15 -6.62 -3.44
C GLY A 95 -5.13 -7.65 -2.90
N SER A 96 -4.59 -8.66 -2.21
CA SER A 96 -5.40 -9.75 -1.64
C SER A 96 -6.10 -9.37 -0.34
N SER A 97 -5.68 -8.27 0.33
CA SER A 97 -6.11 -7.97 1.70
C SER A 97 -5.67 -9.04 2.72
N SER A 98 -6.35 -9.14 3.85
CA SER A 98 -6.01 -10.05 4.95
C SER A 98 -7.14 -11.03 5.25
N GLN A 99 -6.79 -12.15 5.93
CA GLN A 99 -7.78 -13.13 6.39
C GLN A 99 -8.83 -12.51 7.33
N THR A 100 -8.43 -11.52 8.14
CA THR A 100 -9.35 -10.81 9.03
C THR A 100 -10.39 -10.02 8.23
N ILE A 101 -9.93 -9.22 7.26
CA ILE A 101 -10.84 -8.37 6.47
C ILE A 101 -11.68 -9.24 5.54
N MET A 102 -11.08 -10.18 4.83
CA MET A 102 -11.82 -11.03 3.89
C MET A 102 -12.68 -12.07 4.60
N GLY A 103 -12.07 -12.86 5.49
CA GLY A 103 -12.77 -13.99 6.13
C GLY A 103 -13.70 -13.56 7.25
N GLN A 104 -13.24 -12.71 8.19
CA GLN A 104 -14.04 -12.38 9.36
C GLN A 104 -15.06 -11.26 9.10
N PHE A 105 -14.68 -10.19 8.37
CA PHE A 105 -15.58 -9.07 8.13
C PHE A 105 -16.53 -9.31 6.94
N ASN A 106 -16.07 -10.02 5.90
CA ASN A 106 -16.83 -10.19 4.67
C ASN A 106 -17.32 -11.64 4.43
N GLY A 107 -16.85 -12.62 5.21
CA GLY A 107 -17.22 -14.04 4.99
C GLY A 107 -16.65 -14.61 3.68
N ILE A 108 -15.62 -14.01 3.12
CA ILE A 108 -15.03 -14.40 1.83
C ILE A 108 -13.74 -15.18 2.09
N PRO A 109 -13.62 -16.44 1.61
CA PRO A 109 -12.41 -17.23 1.74
C PRO A 109 -11.25 -16.61 0.93
N LEU A 110 -10.08 -16.53 1.56
CA LEU A 110 -8.86 -16.00 0.93
C LEU A 110 -8.12 -17.14 0.21
N GLU A 111 -8.63 -17.54 -0.95
CA GLU A 111 -8.10 -18.64 -1.74
C GLU A 111 -7.27 -18.14 -2.93
N LYS A 112 -6.16 -18.84 -3.23
CA LYS A 112 -5.29 -18.57 -4.40
C LYS A 112 -4.96 -17.08 -4.60
N PRO A 113 -4.47 -16.37 -3.56
CA PRO A 113 -4.34 -14.91 -3.61
C PRO A 113 -3.44 -14.41 -4.75
N LEU A 114 -2.36 -15.12 -5.08
CA LEU A 114 -1.48 -14.74 -6.17
C LEU A 114 -2.22 -14.80 -7.52
N THR A 115 -2.88 -15.91 -7.82
CA THR A 115 -3.65 -16.12 -9.04
C THR A 115 -4.80 -15.11 -9.13
N ARG A 116 -5.53 -14.90 -8.01
CA ARG A 116 -6.66 -13.97 -7.96
C ARG A 116 -6.26 -12.53 -8.25
N VAL A 117 -5.15 -12.07 -7.68
CA VAL A 117 -4.63 -10.71 -7.93
C VAL A 117 -4.19 -10.58 -9.39
N ARG A 118 -3.41 -11.54 -9.91
CA ARG A 118 -2.99 -11.56 -11.32
C ARG A 118 -4.18 -11.46 -12.28
N GLU A 119 -5.07 -12.42 -12.21
CA GLU A 119 -6.20 -12.52 -13.12
C GLU A 119 -7.15 -11.33 -13.03
N THR A 120 -7.36 -10.78 -11.83
CA THR A 120 -8.16 -9.57 -11.67
C THR A 120 -7.49 -8.37 -12.34
N ALA A 121 -6.19 -8.18 -12.16
CA ALA A 121 -5.46 -7.07 -12.77
C ALA A 121 -5.46 -7.16 -14.31
N GLU A 122 -5.19 -8.34 -14.86
CA GLU A 122 -5.22 -8.61 -16.31
C GLU A 122 -6.61 -8.33 -16.89
N LEU A 123 -7.64 -8.86 -16.25
CA LEU A 123 -9.01 -8.69 -16.73
C LEU A 123 -9.51 -7.24 -16.63
N VAL A 124 -9.13 -6.51 -15.57
CA VAL A 124 -9.43 -5.08 -15.44
C VAL A 124 -8.73 -4.27 -16.55
N LYS A 125 -7.47 -4.58 -16.90
CA LYS A 125 -6.76 -3.94 -18.01
C LYS A 125 -7.51 -4.14 -19.35
N ILE A 126 -7.94 -5.37 -19.66
CA ILE A 126 -8.75 -5.70 -20.84
C ILE A 126 -10.04 -4.86 -20.88
N MET A 127 -10.73 -4.78 -19.74
CA MET A 127 -11.99 -4.03 -19.64
C MET A 127 -11.80 -2.52 -19.80
N LEU A 128 -10.75 -1.94 -19.22
CA LEU A 128 -10.44 -0.51 -19.35
C LEU A 128 -9.99 -0.13 -20.77
N ALA A 129 -9.36 -1.07 -21.50
CA ALA A 129 -9.05 -0.91 -22.92
C ALA A 129 -10.30 -0.95 -23.83
N GLY A 130 -11.48 -1.28 -23.28
CA GLY A 130 -12.74 -1.37 -24.04
C GLY A 130 -12.85 -2.63 -24.90
N GLU A 131 -12.00 -3.62 -24.65
CA GLU A 131 -12.04 -4.90 -25.34
C GLU A 131 -13.22 -5.75 -24.87
N LYS A 132 -13.82 -6.53 -25.79
CA LYS A 132 -14.86 -7.49 -25.42
C LYS A 132 -14.21 -8.67 -24.73
N THR A 133 -14.59 -8.91 -23.47
CA THR A 133 -13.97 -9.97 -22.68
C THR A 133 -14.26 -11.37 -23.22
N ASN A 134 -13.22 -12.20 -23.23
CA ASN A 134 -13.27 -13.65 -23.37
C ASN A 134 -12.13 -14.24 -22.53
N TYR A 135 -12.25 -14.12 -21.21
CA TYR A 135 -11.23 -14.50 -20.23
C TYR A 135 -11.73 -15.66 -19.40
N ASP A 136 -10.95 -16.72 -19.32
CA ASP A 136 -11.28 -17.96 -18.61
C ASP A 136 -10.14 -18.31 -17.66
N GLY A 137 -10.09 -17.59 -16.52
CA GLY A 137 -9.10 -17.79 -15.49
C GLY A 137 -9.49 -18.87 -14.49
N GLU A 138 -8.57 -19.21 -13.61
CA GLU A 138 -8.79 -20.19 -12.54
C GLU A 138 -9.69 -19.64 -11.42
N THR A 139 -9.60 -18.33 -11.15
CA THR A 139 -10.29 -17.67 -10.03
C THR A 139 -11.31 -16.62 -10.48
N VAL A 140 -11.18 -16.09 -11.69
CA VAL A 140 -12.14 -15.17 -12.30
C VAL A 140 -12.37 -15.55 -13.76
N PHE A 141 -13.58 -15.29 -14.25
CA PHE A 141 -13.87 -15.38 -15.66
C PHE A 141 -14.76 -14.23 -16.11
N SER A 142 -14.72 -13.89 -17.39
CA SER A 142 -15.65 -12.90 -17.99
C SER A 142 -15.82 -13.15 -19.47
N ARG A 143 -17.07 -13.19 -19.92
CA ARG A 143 -17.41 -13.38 -21.35
C ARG A 143 -18.41 -12.34 -21.78
N GLY A 144 -18.07 -11.60 -22.85
CA GLY A 144 -18.98 -10.67 -23.51
C GLY A 144 -19.12 -9.31 -22.82
N TYR A 145 -18.48 -9.05 -21.68
CA TYR A 145 -18.48 -7.70 -21.10
C TYR A 145 -17.69 -6.74 -22.00
N ARG A 146 -18.20 -5.53 -22.13
CA ARG A 146 -17.55 -4.43 -22.83
C ARG A 146 -18.01 -3.11 -22.24
N GLN A 147 -17.08 -2.17 -22.07
CA GLN A 147 -17.35 -0.77 -21.76
C GLN A 147 -16.67 0.14 -22.79
N ALA A 148 -16.96 1.44 -22.76
CA ALA A 148 -16.21 2.39 -23.57
C ALA A 148 -14.73 2.38 -23.14
N PRO A 149 -13.78 2.38 -24.09
CA PRO A 149 -12.37 2.44 -23.77
C PRO A 149 -12.03 3.76 -23.08
N MET A 150 -11.07 3.70 -22.16
CA MET A 150 -10.48 4.90 -21.60
C MET A 150 -9.31 5.33 -22.47
N GLU A 151 -9.27 6.59 -22.87
CA GLU A 151 -8.13 7.14 -23.64
C GLU A 151 -6.82 7.00 -22.88
N LYS A 152 -6.85 7.31 -21.56
CA LYS A 152 -5.75 7.13 -20.62
C LYS A 152 -6.25 6.36 -19.41
N ALA A 153 -6.08 5.05 -19.43
CA ALA A 153 -6.44 4.22 -18.29
C ALA A 153 -5.49 4.52 -17.11
N PRO A 154 -6.01 4.56 -15.85
CA PRO A 154 -5.17 4.66 -14.67
C PRO A 154 -4.18 3.52 -14.57
N ALA A 155 -2.98 3.80 -14.05
CA ALA A 155 -2.00 2.79 -13.74
C ALA A 155 -2.56 1.80 -12.69
N ILE A 156 -2.20 0.52 -12.82
CA ILE A 156 -2.59 -0.55 -11.91
C ILE A 156 -1.37 -1.02 -11.14
N TYR A 157 -1.32 -0.73 -9.85
CA TYR A 157 -0.25 -1.17 -8.96
C TYR A 157 -0.69 -2.35 -8.11
N LEU A 158 0.24 -3.27 -7.83
CA LEU A 158 -0.08 -4.50 -7.12
C LEU A 158 0.70 -4.60 -5.80
N ALA A 159 -0.02 -4.91 -4.71
CA ALA A 159 0.62 -5.12 -3.42
C ALA A 159 1.33 -6.46 -3.36
N ALA A 160 2.55 -6.44 -2.85
CA ALA A 160 3.39 -7.63 -2.74
C ALA A 160 4.32 -7.57 -1.53
N LEU A 161 4.61 -8.74 -0.94
CA LEU A 161 5.54 -8.86 0.19
C LEU A 161 6.61 -9.92 -0.05
N ARG A 162 6.29 -11.04 -0.68
CA ARG A 162 7.19 -12.21 -0.85
C ARG A 162 7.55 -12.43 -2.32
N PRO A 163 8.65 -13.15 -2.60
CA PRO A 163 9.23 -13.31 -3.94
C PRO A 163 8.23 -13.47 -5.07
N LYS A 164 7.42 -14.52 -5.03
CA LYS A 164 6.48 -14.82 -6.13
C LYS A 164 5.41 -13.76 -6.34
N MET A 165 4.97 -13.10 -5.25
CA MET A 165 4.01 -12.00 -5.37
C MET A 165 4.69 -10.73 -5.91
N ILE A 166 5.95 -10.46 -5.52
CA ILE A 166 6.74 -9.32 -6.04
C ILE A 166 7.01 -9.51 -7.53
N GLU A 167 7.49 -10.69 -7.93
CA GLU A 167 7.73 -11.04 -9.32
C GLU A 167 6.45 -10.85 -10.17
N MET A 168 5.33 -11.42 -9.73
CA MET A 168 4.04 -11.29 -10.40
C MET A 168 3.56 -9.83 -10.46
N ALA A 169 3.72 -9.07 -9.38
CA ALA A 169 3.31 -7.68 -9.32
C ALA A 169 4.10 -6.81 -10.31
N ALA A 170 5.40 -7.01 -10.43
CA ALA A 170 6.25 -6.30 -11.40
C ALA A 170 5.99 -6.76 -12.85
N GLU A 171 5.67 -8.06 -13.06
CA GLU A 171 5.32 -8.60 -14.37
C GLU A 171 4.00 -8.00 -14.89
N VAL A 172 2.94 -8.06 -14.09
CA VAL A 172 1.58 -7.72 -14.51
C VAL A 172 1.23 -6.25 -14.25
N GLY A 173 1.66 -5.70 -13.11
CA GLY A 173 1.35 -4.32 -12.68
C GLY A 173 2.20 -3.27 -13.38
N ASP A 174 1.82 -2.02 -13.19
CA ASP A 174 2.59 -0.84 -13.62
C ASP A 174 3.47 -0.32 -12.47
N GLY A 175 3.22 -0.78 -11.25
CA GLY A 175 3.99 -0.54 -10.03
C GLY A 175 3.76 -1.61 -8.98
N VAL A 176 4.61 -1.60 -7.95
CA VAL A 176 4.57 -2.54 -6.82
C VAL A 176 4.41 -1.76 -5.52
N ILE A 177 3.49 -2.22 -4.65
CA ILE A 177 3.21 -1.58 -3.35
C ILE A 177 3.74 -2.48 -2.23
N PHE A 178 4.67 -1.95 -1.45
CA PHE A 178 5.23 -2.58 -0.25
C PHE A 178 4.61 -2.02 1.03
N ASN A 179 4.60 -2.83 2.08
CA ASN A 179 4.09 -2.45 3.39
C ASN A 179 4.80 -3.23 4.51
N LEU A 180 5.14 -2.57 5.63
CA LEU A 180 5.67 -3.21 6.84
C LEU A 180 6.89 -4.12 6.59
N TRP A 181 7.86 -3.65 5.85
CA TRP A 181 9.07 -4.40 5.50
C TRP A 181 10.31 -3.88 6.24
N PRO A 182 11.23 -4.75 6.66
CA PRO A 182 12.51 -4.34 7.23
C PRO A 182 13.40 -3.71 6.16
N LYS A 183 14.06 -2.60 6.48
CA LYS A 183 14.98 -1.87 5.57
C LYS A 183 16.01 -2.78 4.93
N ALA A 184 16.61 -3.69 5.71
CA ALA A 184 17.60 -4.64 5.22
C ALA A 184 17.06 -5.59 4.12
N ALA A 185 15.72 -5.75 4.00
CA ALA A 185 15.12 -6.60 2.97
C ALA A 185 14.99 -5.91 1.61
N LEU A 186 15.11 -4.57 1.52
CA LEU A 186 14.85 -3.82 0.29
C LEU A 186 15.69 -4.30 -0.91
N PRO A 187 17.01 -4.48 -0.82
CA PRO A 187 17.81 -4.94 -1.97
C PRO A 187 17.30 -6.26 -2.53
N LYS A 188 16.97 -7.22 -1.66
CA LYS A 188 16.42 -8.52 -2.03
C LYS A 188 15.02 -8.43 -2.64
N MET A 189 14.18 -7.50 -2.16
CA MET A 189 12.87 -7.23 -2.75
C MET A 189 13.01 -6.64 -4.15
N MET A 190 13.95 -5.69 -4.36
CA MET A 190 14.23 -5.09 -5.66
C MET A 190 14.78 -6.09 -6.69
N GLU A 191 15.54 -7.11 -6.27
CA GLU A 191 15.94 -8.23 -7.14
C GLU A 191 14.72 -8.94 -7.72
N HIS A 192 13.70 -9.22 -6.89
CA HIS A 192 12.45 -9.85 -7.34
C HIS A 192 11.61 -8.93 -8.23
N VAL A 193 11.61 -7.61 -8.00
CA VAL A 193 11.02 -6.63 -8.94
C VAL A 193 11.70 -6.75 -10.30
N ALA A 194 13.03 -6.79 -10.32
CA ALA A 194 13.78 -6.89 -11.58
C ALA A 194 13.51 -8.20 -12.32
N ILE A 195 13.37 -9.33 -11.61
CA ILE A 195 13.00 -10.62 -12.20
C ILE A 195 11.62 -10.54 -12.88
N GLY A 196 10.60 -10.03 -12.17
CA GLY A 196 9.25 -9.93 -12.71
C GLY A 196 9.14 -8.95 -13.88
N ALA A 197 9.77 -7.78 -13.79
CA ALA A 197 9.78 -6.80 -14.87
C ALA A 197 10.42 -7.38 -16.15
N LYS A 198 11.58 -8.03 -16.02
CA LYS A 198 12.27 -8.68 -17.14
C LYS A 198 11.45 -9.81 -17.77
N ALA A 199 10.71 -10.58 -16.98
CA ALA A 199 9.83 -11.63 -17.50
C ALA A 199 8.74 -11.08 -18.42
N ALA A 200 8.31 -9.83 -18.21
CA ALA A 200 7.36 -9.12 -19.06
C ALA A 200 8.03 -8.25 -20.15
N GLY A 201 9.36 -8.30 -20.29
CA GLY A 201 10.08 -7.44 -21.24
C GLY A 201 10.11 -5.95 -20.86
N LYS A 202 9.83 -5.63 -19.59
CA LYS A 202 9.84 -4.25 -19.07
C LYS A 202 11.23 -3.88 -18.55
N ASP A 203 11.54 -2.57 -18.61
CA ASP A 203 12.67 -2.03 -17.85
C ASP A 203 12.32 -2.01 -16.36
N PRO A 204 13.08 -2.68 -15.48
CA PRO A 204 12.86 -2.63 -14.03
C PRO A 204 12.83 -1.21 -13.47
N ALA A 205 13.61 -0.29 -14.04
CA ALA A 205 13.66 1.12 -13.62
C ALA A 205 12.39 1.90 -13.97
N GLY A 206 11.51 1.34 -14.79
CA GLY A 206 10.20 1.91 -15.13
C GLY A 206 9.06 1.45 -14.22
N VAL A 207 9.29 0.46 -13.36
CA VAL A 207 8.28 -0.03 -12.41
C VAL A 207 8.28 0.88 -11.17
N GLU A 208 7.19 1.62 -10.93
CA GLU A 208 7.11 2.49 -9.74
C GLU A 208 7.00 1.66 -8.46
N ILE A 209 7.86 1.98 -7.49
CA ILE A 209 7.87 1.33 -6.17
C ILE A 209 7.22 2.25 -5.15
N VAL A 210 6.13 1.78 -4.57
CA VAL A 210 5.37 2.50 -3.55
C VAL A 210 5.58 1.83 -2.20
N ASN A 211 5.91 2.61 -1.18
CA ASN A 211 6.01 2.15 0.21
C ASN A 211 4.95 2.82 1.08
N ARG A 212 4.14 2.04 1.77
CA ARG A 212 3.33 2.54 2.87
C ARG A 212 4.16 2.50 4.15
N ALA A 213 4.80 3.61 4.48
CA ALA A 213 5.70 3.74 5.61
C ALA A 213 4.94 4.09 6.90
N MET A 214 5.15 3.31 7.96
CA MET A 214 4.69 3.67 9.31
C MET A 214 5.66 4.69 9.89
N VAL A 215 5.24 5.94 10.05
CA VAL A 215 6.10 7.06 10.46
C VAL A 215 5.56 7.72 11.72
N LEU A 216 6.45 8.06 12.65
CA LEU A 216 6.14 8.88 13.82
C LEU A 216 7.24 9.92 14.05
N CYS A 217 6.90 11.20 13.93
CA CYS A 217 7.76 12.30 14.34
C CYS A 217 7.66 12.52 15.86
N THR A 218 8.68 12.08 16.62
CA THR A 218 8.70 12.14 18.07
C THR A 218 10.13 12.22 18.62
N ASP A 219 10.28 12.82 19.77
CA ASP A 219 11.54 12.80 20.55
C ASP A 219 11.61 11.57 21.49
N ASP A 220 10.47 10.86 21.68
CA ASP A 220 10.37 9.64 22.48
C ASP A 220 10.22 8.41 21.58
N LYS A 221 11.35 7.80 21.21
CA LYS A 221 11.37 6.60 20.37
C LYS A 221 10.72 5.39 21.02
N GLU A 222 10.83 5.28 22.36
CA GLU A 222 10.26 4.12 23.06
C GLU A 222 8.72 4.17 23.05
N TYR A 223 8.15 5.36 23.18
CA TYR A 223 6.72 5.57 22.96
C TYR A 223 6.29 5.07 21.57
N GLY A 224 7.00 5.46 20.52
CA GLY A 224 6.70 5.02 19.15
C GLY A 224 6.84 3.52 18.95
N ARG A 225 7.90 2.90 19.52
CA ARG A 225 8.10 1.45 19.45
C ARG A 225 6.98 0.68 20.16
N ASN A 226 6.50 1.19 21.29
CA ASN A 226 5.39 0.59 22.02
C ASN A 226 4.07 0.70 21.26
N LEU A 227 3.80 1.83 20.59
CA LEU A 227 2.67 1.96 19.66
C LEU A 227 2.77 0.92 18.53
N PHE A 228 3.95 0.73 17.96
CA PHE A 228 4.17 -0.26 16.90
C PHE A 228 3.90 -1.69 17.36
N ARG A 229 4.44 -2.09 18.51
CA ARG A 229 4.18 -3.42 19.10
C ARG A 229 2.69 -3.67 19.29
N ALA A 230 1.98 -2.70 19.84
CA ALA A 230 0.55 -2.81 20.10
C ALA A 230 -0.28 -2.92 18.80
N ALA A 231 0.05 -2.12 17.80
CA ALA A 231 -0.69 -2.08 16.55
C ALA A 231 -0.37 -3.27 15.61
N PHE A 232 0.90 -3.69 15.54
CA PHE A 232 1.37 -4.62 14.52
C PHE A 232 1.75 -6.01 15.01
N GLY A 233 1.79 -6.26 16.32
CA GLY A 233 1.92 -7.62 16.86
C GLY A 233 0.90 -8.59 16.25
N PRO A 234 -0.40 -8.25 16.21
CA PRO A 234 -1.42 -9.06 15.53
C PRO A 234 -1.16 -9.31 14.04
N TYR A 235 -0.60 -8.32 13.32
CA TYR A 235 -0.26 -8.44 11.90
C TYR A 235 0.85 -9.46 11.68
N TYR A 236 1.95 -9.35 12.43
CA TYR A 236 3.09 -10.26 12.31
C TYR A 236 2.80 -11.67 12.81
N ALA A 237 1.74 -11.87 13.59
CA ALA A 237 1.24 -13.20 13.94
C ALA A 237 0.47 -13.87 12.78
N THR A 238 0.02 -13.11 11.76
CA THR A 238 -0.65 -13.71 10.60
C THR A 238 0.34 -14.46 9.71
N PRO A 239 -0.03 -15.59 9.08
CA PRO A 239 0.89 -16.37 8.27
C PRO A 239 1.59 -15.59 7.15
N VAL A 240 0.91 -14.60 6.56
CA VAL A 240 1.45 -13.79 5.46
C VAL A 240 2.64 -12.96 5.94
N TYR A 241 2.45 -12.17 7.00
CA TYR A 241 3.50 -11.30 7.55
C TYR A 241 4.54 -12.08 8.35
N ASN A 242 4.17 -13.15 9.04
CA ASN A 242 5.09 -14.00 9.76
C ASN A 242 6.11 -14.67 8.83
N ASN A 243 5.62 -15.30 7.76
CA ASN A 243 6.48 -15.89 6.74
C ASN A 243 7.32 -14.85 5.99
N PHE A 244 6.81 -13.63 5.82
CA PHE A 244 7.59 -12.54 5.24
C PHE A 244 8.72 -12.11 6.16
N LEU A 245 8.45 -11.96 7.45
CA LEU A 245 9.45 -11.61 8.47
C LEU A 245 10.57 -12.65 8.53
N ALA A 246 10.22 -13.95 8.53
CA ALA A 246 11.19 -15.03 8.48
C ALA A 246 12.05 -14.98 7.19
N TRP A 247 11.44 -14.75 6.02
CA TRP A 247 12.14 -14.58 4.76
C TRP A 247 13.06 -13.36 4.75
N ALA A 248 12.68 -12.29 5.44
CA ALA A 248 13.47 -11.07 5.57
C ALA A 248 14.67 -11.21 6.53
N GLY A 249 14.84 -12.37 7.19
CA GLY A 249 15.97 -12.66 8.07
C GLY A 249 15.64 -12.72 9.56
N TYR A 250 14.40 -12.48 9.95
CA TYR A 250 13.93 -12.47 11.35
C TYR A 250 13.24 -13.79 11.73
N THR A 251 13.85 -14.92 11.43
CA THR A 251 13.25 -16.26 11.61
C THR A 251 12.89 -16.54 13.07
N GLU A 252 13.77 -16.19 14.00
CA GLU A 252 13.55 -16.43 15.44
C GLU A 252 12.43 -15.55 15.98
N ALA A 253 12.43 -14.25 15.66
CA ALA A 253 11.36 -13.33 16.05
C ALA A 253 10.01 -13.78 15.47
N ALA A 254 9.96 -14.22 14.21
CA ALA A 254 8.76 -14.73 13.59
C ALA A 254 8.22 -15.97 14.34
N ALA A 255 9.07 -16.90 14.73
CA ALA A 255 8.68 -18.08 15.50
C ALA A 255 8.12 -17.70 16.87
N GLN A 256 8.82 -16.82 17.61
CA GLN A 256 8.40 -16.37 18.95
C GLN A 256 7.07 -15.58 18.91
N ILE A 257 6.87 -14.73 17.87
CA ILE A 257 5.61 -14.01 17.65
C ILE A 257 4.46 -15.00 17.43
N ALA A 258 4.66 -16.01 16.58
CA ALA A 258 3.65 -17.03 16.30
C ALA A 258 3.29 -17.85 17.54
N GLU A 259 4.30 -18.24 18.33
CA GLU A 259 4.13 -18.98 19.59
C GLU A 259 3.34 -18.16 20.61
N GLY A 260 3.79 -16.93 20.91
CA GLY A 260 3.10 -16.05 21.86
C GLY A 260 1.64 -15.78 21.44
N TRP A 261 1.40 -15.63 20.13
CA TRP A 261 0.04 -15.45 19.64
C TRP A 261 -0.84 -16.70 19.82
N ALA A 262 -0.30 -17.89 19.53
CA ALA A 262 -1.01 -19.16 19.74
C ALA A 262 -1.35 -19.41 21.23
N GLU A 263 -0.45 -19.03 22.14
CA GLU A 263 -0.63 -19.09 23.59
C GLU A 263 -1.54 -17.98 24.14
N LYS A 264 -1.95 -17.02 23.30
CA LYS A 264 -2.68 -15.81 23.69
C LYS A 264 -1.89 -14.92 24.67
N ASP A 265 -0.57 -15.06 24.70
CA ASP A 265 0.34 -14.24 25.47
C ASP A 265 0.79 -13.01 24.64
N ARG A 266 0.10 -11.90 24.89
CA ARG A 266 0.39 -10.63 24.20
C ARG A 266 1.73 -10.05 24.60
N ASN A 267 2.19 -10.29 25.83
CA ASN A 267 3.49 -9.80 26.31
C ASN A 267 4.62 -10.57 25.62
N LYS A 268 4.51 -11.90 25.50
CA LYS A 268 5.46 -12.73 24.75
C LYS A 268 5.51 -12.28 23.27
N THR A 269 4.35 -12.09 22.64
CA THR A 269 4.27 -11.59 21.26
C THR A 269 4.95 -10.22 21.09
N ALA A 270 4.70 -9.29 22.01
CA ALA A 270 5.30 -7.95 21.96
C ALA A 270 6.81 -7.96 22.23
N SER A 271 7.27 -8.76 23.18
CA SER A 271 8.69 -8.88 23.55
C SER A 271 9.54 -9.51 22.43
N ALA A 272 8.95 -10.34 21.59
CA ALA A 272 9.61 -10.91 20.41
C ALA A 272 9.93 -9.85 19.33
N MET A 273 9.29 -8.67 19.39
CA MET A 273 9.54 -7.54 18.51
C MET A 273 10.60 -6.61 19.16
N SER A 274 11.88 -6.90 18.93
CA SER A 274 12.97 -6.10 19.48
C SER A 274 12.96 -4.66 18.97
N ASN A 275 13.65 -3.75 19.66
CA ASN A 275 13.77 -2.35 19.23
C ASN A 275 14.44 -2.26 17.87
N GLU A 276 15.49 -3.03 17.63
CA GLU A 276 16.23 -3.06 16.36
C GLU A 276 15.34 -3.52 15.21
N MET A 277 14.52 -4.55 15.42
CA MET A 277 13.57 -5.02 14.42
C MET A 277 12.52 -3.95 14.08
N ILE A 278 12.01 -3.25 15.11
CA ILE A 278 11.02 -2.19 14.91
C ILE A 278 11.63 -1.02 14.14
N ASP A 279 12.85 -0.59 14.49
CA ASP A 279 13.56 0.51 13.84
C ASP A 279 13.94 0.18 12.36
N GLU A 280 14.05 -1.10 12.02
CA GLU A 280 14.16 -1.54 10.62
C GLU A 280 12.85 -1.37 9.83
N ILE A 281 11.69 -1.46 10.48
CA ILE A 281 10.38 -1.48 9.82
C ILE A 281 9.65 -0.14 9.91
N ALA A 282 9.58 0.44 11.11
CA ALA A 282 8.94 1.72 11.36
C ALA A 282 9.96 2.86 11.36
N ILE A 283 9.53 4.03 10.94
CA ILE A 283 10.34 5.24 10.88
C ILE A 283 9.96 6.13 12.05
N ILE A 284 10.72 6.03 13.16
CA ILE A 284 10.43 6.70 14.42
C ILE A 284 11.63 7.55 14.83
N GLY A 285 11.42 8.85 15.01
CA GLY A 285 12.48 9.77 15.42
C GLY A 285 12.07 11.23 15.32
N ASP A 286 13.03 12.13 15.49
CA ASP A 286 12.84 13.53 15.24
C ASP A 286 12.65 13.81 13.73
N GLU A 287 12.37 15.06 13.39
CA GLU A 287 12.09 15.46 12.00
C GLU A 287 13.25 15.10 11.05
N GLY A 288 14.49 15.37 11.45
CA GLY A 288 15.68 15.09 10.62
C GLY A 288 15.91 13.59 10.42
N GLU A 289 15.69 12.78 11.45
CA GLU A 289 15.82 11.32 11.42
C GLU A 289 14.81 10.68 10.47
N ILE A 290 13.52 11.07 10.58
CA ILE A 290 12.48 10.49 9.72
C ILE A 290 12.64 10.91 8.25
N GLN A 291 13.05 12.15 7.98
CA GLN A 291 13.35 12.63 6.64
C GLN A 291 14.56 11.92 6.04
N SER A 292 15.64 11.75 6.81
CA SER A 292 16.85 11.03 6.39
C SER A 292 16.54 9.57 6.04
N ARG A 293 15.64 8.91 6.79
CA ARG A 293 15.25 7.53 6.49
C ARG A 293 14.41 7.45 5.21
N ILE A 294 13.48 8.36 4.98
CA ILE A 294 12.70 8.43 3.74
C ILE A 294 13.62 8.68 2.53
N GLN A 295 14.62 9.57 2.66
CA GLN A 295 15.63 9.78 1.62
C GLN A 295 16.43 8.51 1.34
N ALA A 296 16.88 7.81 2.37
CA ALA A 296 17.63 6.56 2.19
C ALA A 296 16.80 5.44 1.53
N ASP A 297 15.51 5.36 1.82
CA ASP A 297 14.61 4.42 1.15
C ASP A 297 14.40 4.82 -0.32
N ALA A 298 14.33 6.13 -0.62
CA ALA A 298 14.26 6.64 -2.00
C ALA A 298 15.55 6.35 -2.79
N ASP A 299 16.72 6.52 -2.18
CA ASP A 299 18.01 6.16 -2.77
C ASP A 299 18.13 4.65 -3.03
N GLY A 300 17.47 3.84 -2.20
CA GLY A 300 17.32 2.39 -2.34
C GLY A 300 16.35 1.95 -3.43
N GLY A 301 15.66 2.89 -4.10
CA GLY A 301 14.77 2.60 -5.24
C GLY A 301 13.28 2.70 -4.95
N VAL A 302 12.86 3.15 -3.76
CA VAL A 302 11.45 3.47 -3.50
C VAL A 302 11.12 4.82 -4.16
N ASP A 303 10.00 4.90 -4.88
CA ASP A 303 9.60 6.10 -5.61
C ASP A 303 8.53 6.92 -4.88
N THR A 304 7.49 6.27 -4.38
CA THR A 304 6.40 6.94 -3.64
C THR A 304 6.35 6.46 -2.20
N HIS A 305 6.44 7.41 -1.26
CA HIS A 305 6.39 7.15 0.17
C HIS A 305 5.05 7.63 0.74
N ILE A 306 4.15 6.69 1.04
CA ILE A 306 2.87 6.98 1.70
C ILE A 306 3.15 7.10 3.20
N ILE A 307 3.17 8.32 3.70
CA ILE A 307 3.34 8.58 5.13
C ILE A 307 2.07 8.16 5.87
N ALA A 308 2.19 7.09 6.64
CA ALA A 308 1.11 6.58 7.47
C ALA A 308 1.48 6.83 8.95
N PRO A 309 0.92 7.84 9.61
CA PRO A 309 1.30 8.16 10.98
C PRO A 309 1.02 7.01 11.95
N LEU A 310 2.07 6.57 12.64
CA LEU A 310 1.99 5.67 13.77
C LEU A 310 1.67 6.52 15.01
N ALA A 311 0.40 6.88 15.20
CA ALA A 311 0.06 7.93 16.14
C ALA A 311 -0.98 7.47 17.16
N GLY A 312 -0.77 7.87 18.41
CA GLY A 312 -1.73 7.69 19.50
C GLY A 312 -2.73 8.84 19.62
N ASN A 313 -2.46 9.99 18.98
CA ASN A 313 -3.29 11.18 19.06
C ASN A 313 -3.14 12.08 17.83
N LYS A 314 -3.99 13.13 17.75
CA LYS A 314 -4.01 14.05 16.61
C LYS A 314 -2.72 14.89 16.49
N ALA A 315 -2.09 15.27 17.60
CA ALA A 315 -0.87 16.08 17.56
C ALA A 315 0.29 15.32 16.92
N ASP A 316 0.44 14.02 17.21
CA ASP A 316 1.43 13.15 16.56
C ASP A 316 1.18 13.04 15.05
N VAL A 317 -0.09 12.92 14.64
CA VAL A 317 -0.46 12.90 13.20
C VAL A 317 -0.05 14.19 12.52
N ASP A 318 -0.41 15.32 13.10
CA ASP A 318 -0.16 16.64 12.50
C ASP A 318 1.35 16.94 12.47
N ARG A 319 2.10 16.63 13.54
CA ARG A 319 3.56 16.76 13.59
C ARG A 319 4.23 15.89 12.52
N THR A 320 3.80 14.66 12.37
CA THR A 320 4.36 13.72 11.39
C THR A 320 4.13 14.19 9.95
N PHE A 321 2.93 14.64 9.62
CA PHE A 321 2.66 15.15 8.28
C PHE A 321 3.35 16.49 8.00
N ALA A 322 3.47 17.36 9.01
CA ALA A 322 4.14 18.66 8.87
C ALA A 322 5.62 18.50 8.45
N ALA A 323 6.29 17.45 8.92
CA ALA A 323 7.67 17.13 8.56
C ALA A 323 7.87 16.79 7.06
N PHE A 324 6.79 16.55 6.31
CA PHE A 324 6.84 16.16 4.90
C PHE A 324 6.06 17.10 3.97
N THR A 325 5.73 18.30 4.42
CA THR A 325 5.19 19.33 3.51
C THR A 325 6.26 19.72 2.47
N GLY A 326 5.84 20.24 1.32
CA GLY A 326 6.77 20.67 0.27
C GLY A 326 7.77 21.74 0.69
N ALA A 327 7.46 22.47 1.78
CA ALA A 327 8.38 23.45 2.39
C ALA A 327 9.39 22.79 3.36
N ALA A 328 9.01 21.67 4.01
CA ALA A 328 9.84 21.00 5.02
C ALA A 328 10.76 19.92 4.41
N PHE A 329 10.35 19.25 3.35
CA PHE A 329 11.08 18.15 2.75
C PHE A 329 10.99 18.15 1.22
N GLN A 330 12.13 17.95 0.59
CA GLN A 330 12.26 17.65 -0.84
C GLN A 330 13.36 16.59 -1.01
N PHE A 331 13.15 15.68 -1.93
CA PHE A 331 14.18 14.67 -2.28
C PHE A 331 15.40 15.35 -2.89
N ALA A 332 16.58 14.85 -2.50
CA ALA A 332 17.88 15.33 -3.00
C ALA A 332 18.12 14.93 -4.48
#